data_2402d2f2a56c9f24e7ad90337270e132
#
_entry.id   2402d2f2a56c9f24e7ad90337270e132
#
_cell.length_a   1.000
_cell.length_b   1.000
_cell.length_c   1.000
_cell.angle_alpha   90.00
_cell.angle_beta   90.00
_cell.angle_gamma   90.00
#
_symmetry.space_group_name_H-M   'P 1'
#
loop_
_entity.id
_entity.type
_entity.pdbx_description
1 polymer ?
#
loop_
_entity_poly.entity_id
_entity_poly.type
_entity_poly.pdbx_seq_one_letter_code
_entity_poly.pdbx_strand_id
1 'polypeptide(L)'
;MWFCWDWSRECGLHGRGWVGPTVLLCIYGFCSMMRPSEPFLTDYLTGPYKNLTTKQVTMQVFPIWAYSNLFLLIPTFLVTDILRYKPVIVLQALNYILAFLLFIFSSGVVLTQFTLFIYSMGTAADVAYYSYIYSVVHPQYYQRVTSYARGAVLLGYAAGAMLGQLLVSLGGVSIYWLNVITLGSLCVALLAALLLPMPQRSLVLGGTQTNIGPFEEVVSSSCGSWVVWWLRKGRMAGRGKMRALKRLAVDCKECYSSVAVLFFCVWSAMGKCGYHQITGYVQILWAIKQPQYNFTEYNGGVEAVATLSGAAASIVVGHVALDWSVWGELVLGVLTALTAGVLYLMDLTNSIWICYGCYGLFKTIYMELITMCTFQIAQGLSRERYALVFGVNSFVGMALQSLLTAIVVNTKSLQLTITSQFFVYASYFAAMAVLFLIRGVYTLLQSRLVELIPAESLSERRTDLPQVSPLA
;
A
#
# COMPACT_ATOMS: atom_id res chain seq x y z
N MET A 1 8.06 2.40 36.01
CA MET A 1 7.44 1.12 36.36
C MET A 1 6.81 0.56 35.07
N TRP A 2 7.61 -0.13 34.27
CA TRP A 2 7.23 -0.62 32.94
C TRP A 2 6.79 -2.08 33.10
N PHE A 3 5.51 -2.38 32.91
CA PHE A 3 5.02 -3.74 32.81
C PHE A 3 5.57 -4.36 31.53
N CYS A 4 6.72 -4.98 31.62
CA CYS A 4 7.23 -5.92 30.63
C CYS A 4 6.54 -7.27 30.92
N TRP A 5 5.36 -7.45 30.35
CA TRP A 5 4.69 -8.75 30.39
C TRP A 5 5.35 -9.63 29.34
N ASP A 6 6.23 -10.47 29.83
CA ASP A 6 6.94 -11.47 29.02
C ASP A 6 6.02 -12.67 28.80
N TRP A 7 5.12 -12.51 27.81
CA TRP A 7 4.20 -13.57 27.38
C TRP A 7 4.92 -14.80 26.82
N SER A 8 6.21 -14.76 26.61
CA SER A 8 7.03 -15.86 26.09
C SER A 8 7.30 -16.95 27.13
N ARG A 9 7.17 -16.65 28.43
CA ARG A 9 7.46 -17.59 29.53
C ARG A 9 6.28 -18.41 30.01
N GLU A 10 5.04 -17.94 29.87
CA GLU A 10 3.88 -18.62 30.47
C GLU A 10 3.12 -19.57 29.50
N CYS A 11 3.25 -19.43 28.21
CA CYS A 11 2.71 -20.42 27.27
C CYS A 11 3.75 -21.45 26.89
N GLY A 12 3.89 -22.51 27.67
CA GLY A 12 4.73 -23.68 27.46
C GLY A 12 4.35 -24.53 26.21
N LEU A 13 4.26 -23.88 25.05
CA LEU A 13 3.95 -24.49 23.76
C LEU A 13 5.08 -24.16 22.78
N HIS A 14 6.12 -24.97 22.81
CA HIS A 14 7.33 -24.90 21.94
C HIS A 14 7.09 -24.84 20.42
N GLY A 15 5.83 -24.79 19.94
CA GLY A 15 5.48 -24.71 18.53
C GLY A 15 4.57 -23.53 18.11
N ARG A 16 4.05 -22.69 19.01
CA ARG A 16 3.04 -21.67 18.72
C ARG A 16 3.42 -20.22 19.05
N GLY A 17 4.68 -19.93 19.28
CA GLY A 17 5.16 -18.59 19.66
C GLY A 17 4.83 -17.46 18.65
N TRP A 18 4.48 -17.78 17.41
CA TRP A 18 4.09 -16.84 16.36
C TRP A 18 2.60 -16.41 16.41
N VAL A 19 1.72 -17.18 17.08
CA VAL A 19 0.26 -16.95 17.05
C VAL A 19 -0.11 -15.68 17.81
N GLY A 20 0.41 -15.48 19.00
CA GLY A 20 0.11 -14.31 19.83
C GLY A 20 0.39 -12.96 19.13
N PRO A 21 1.64 -12.72 18.66
CA PRO A 21 1.96 -11.53 17.88
C PRO A 21 1.12 -11.38 16.62
N THR A 22 0.79 -12.48 15.93
CA THR A 22 -0.04 -12.47 14.72
C THR A 22 -1.47 -12.04 15.03
N VAL A 23 -2.09 -12.58 16.08
CA VAL A 23 -3.46 -12.20 16.47
C VAL A 23 -3.51 -10.72 16.85
N LEU A 24 -2.58 -10.23 17.67
CA LEU A 24 -2.51 -8.81 18.03
C LEU A 24 -2.32 -7.91 16.80
N LEU A 25 -1.48 -8.34 15.86
CA LEU A 25 -1.27 -7.61 14.61
C LEU A 25 -2.53 -7.60 13.72
N CYS A 26 -3.26 -8.71 13.66
CA CYS A 26 -4.54 -8.78 12.96
C CYS A 26 -5.61 -7.90 13.61
N ILE A 27 -5.69 -7.88 14.94
CA ILE A 27 -6.61 -6.98 15.68
C ILE A 27 -6.24 -5.52 15.39
N TYR A 28 -4.96 -5.17 15.46
CA TYR A 28 -4.49 -3.84 15.09
C TYR A 28 -4.88 -3.47 13.66
N GLY A 29 -4.56 -4.33 12.67
CA GLY A 29 -4.86 -4.09 11.26
C GLY A 29 -6.36 -3.94 11.00
N PHE A 30 -7.19 -4.80 11.59
CA PHE A 30 -8.64 -4.72 11.50
C PHE A 30 -9.17 -3.40 12.08
N CYS A 31 -8.83 -3.09 13.34
CA CYS A 31 -9.34 -1.90 14.02
C CYS A 31 -8.79 -0.59 13.42
N SER A 32 -7.54 -0.57 12.97
CA SER A 32 -6.95 0.61 12.34
C SER A 32 -7.57 0.94 10.99
N MET A 33 -8.13 -0.05 10.28
CA MET A 33 -8.81 0.11 9.00
C MET A 33 -10.34 0.13 9.11
N MET A 34 -10.92 -0.21 10.26
CA MET A 34 -12.36 -0.07 10.51
C MET A 34 -12.72 1.40 10.71
N ARG A 35 -12.93 2.12 9.60
CA ARG A 35 -13.16 3.58 9.56
C ARG A 35 -14.46 3.90 8.83
N PRO A 36 -15.62 3.82 9.49
CA PRO A 36 -16.91 4.05 8.85
C PRO A 36 -17.09 5.45 8.25
N SER A 37 -16.30 6.43 8.64
CA SER A 37 -16.38 7.80 8.12
C SER A 37 -15.64 8.02 6.78
N GLU A 38 -14.68 7.16 6.40
CA GLU A 38 -13.89 7.36 5.17
C GLU A 38 -14.71 7.42 3.88
N PRO A 39 -15.71 6.55 3.65
CA PRO A 39 -16.55 6.62 2.45
C PRO A 39 -17.39 7.89 2.34
N PHE A 40 -17.57 8.63 3.43
CA PHE A 40 -18.36 9.85 3.51
C PHE A 40 -17.50 11.10 3.78
N LEU A 41 -16.17 11.00 3.56
CA LEU A 41 -15.24 12.07 3.89
C LEU A 41 -15.52 13.35 3.09
N THR A 42 -15.82 13.23 1.80
CA THR A 42 -16.13 14.38 0.95
C THR A 42 -17.36 15.09 1.44
N ASP A 43 -18.44 14.35 1.77
CA ASP A 43 -19.70 14.90 2.25
C ASP A 43 -19.55 15.54 3.63
N TYR A 44 -18.69 14.99 4.48
CA TYR A 44 -18.33 15.60 5.75
C TYR A 44 -17.60 16.93 5.58
N LEU A 45 -16.69 17.03 4.60
CA LEU A 45 -15.92 18.25 4.35
C LEU A 45 -16.74 19.34 3.65
N THR A 46 -17.60 18.96 2.72
CA THR A 46 -18.43 19.92 1.95
C THR A 46 -19.76 20.24 2.63
N GLY A 47 -20.21 19.38 3.53
CA GLY A 47 -21.47 19.51 4.27
C GLY A 47 -21.41 20.54 5.43
N PRO A 48 -22.48 20.62 6.21
CA PRO A 48 -22.69 21.65 7.25
C PRO A 48 -21.63 21.63 8.37
N TYR A 49 -20.87 20.55 8.49
CA TYR A 49 -19.87 20.42 9.56
C TYR A 49 -18.59 21.22 9.29
N LYS A 50 -18.16 21.32 8.03
CA LYS A 50 -16.91 22.00 7.65
C LYS A 50 -17.14 23.15 6.66
N ASN A 51 -18.23 23.13 5.92
CA ASN A 51 -18.64 24.18 4.94
C ASN A 51 -17.53 24.52 3.93
N LEU A 52 -16.71 23.53 3.52
CA LEU A 52 -15.69 23.75 2.51
C LEU A 52 -16.31 23.64 1.11
N THR A 53 -15.88 24.49 0.19
CA THR A 53 -16.31 24.35 -1.20
C THR A 53 -15.65 23.11 -1.84
N THR A 54 -16.35 22.47 -2.77
CA THR A 54 -15.81 21.34 -3.53
C THR A 54 -14.47 21.68 -4.18
N LYS A 55 -14.30 22.92 -4.66
CA LYS A 55 -13.04 23.41 -5.22
C LYS A 55 -11.90 23.45 -4.18
N GLN A 56 -12.19 23.88 -2.95
CA GLN A 56 -11.21 23.90 -1.86
C GLN A 56 -10.79 22.46 -1.49
N VAL A 57 -11.76 21.55 -1.37
CA VAL A 57 -11.48 20.13 -1.06
C VAL A 57 -10.62 19.50 -2.13
N THR A 58 -10.97 19.67 -3.42
CA THR A 58 -10.26 19.05 -4.55
C THR A 58 -8.87 19.63 -4.75
N MET A 59 -8.74 20.99 -4.75
CA MET A 59 -7.49 21.64 -5.18
C MET A 59 -6.56 22.00 -4.02
N GLN A 60 -7.07 22.16 -2.79
CA GLN A 60 -6.26 22.64 -1.66
C GLN A 60 -6.09 21.60 -0.56
N VAL A 61 -7.07 20.71 -0.36
CA VAL A 61 -7.08 19.78 0.77
C VAL A 61 -6.51 18.42 0.36
N PHE A 62 -7.08 17.74 -0.62
CA PHE A 62 -6.66 16.39 -1.00
C PHE A 62 -5.23 16.28 -1.55
N PRO A 63 -4.69 17.25 -2.31
CA PRO A 63 -3.29 17.19 -2.75
C PRO A 63 -2.27 17.14 -1.61
N ILE A 64 -2.60 17.74 -0.44
CA ILE A 64 -1.73 17.70 0.74
C ILE A 64 -1.44 16.27 1.17
N TRP A 65 -2.45 15.38 1.14
CA TRP A 65 -2.24 13.97 1.46
C TRP A 65 -1.20 13.31 0.55
N ALA A 66 -1.29 13.51 -0.77
CA ALA A 66 -0.37 12.90 -1.73
C ALA A 66 1.08 13.40 -1.54
N TYR A 67 1.26 14.72 -1.43
CA TYR A 67 2.59 15.32 -1.26
C TYR A 67 3.21 14.99 0.10
N SER A 68 2.42 15.07 1.16
CA SER A 68 2.89 14.75 2.50
C SER A 68 3.29 13.28 2.63
N ASN A 69 2.50 12.38 2.04
CA ASN A 69 2.77 10.94 2.07
C ASN A 69 4.08 10.61 1.34
N LEU A 70 4.31 11.20 0.16
CA LEU A 70 5.58 11.05 -0.58
C LEU A 70 6.76 11.55 0.25
N PHE A 71 6.64 12.76 0.83
CA PHE A 71 7.71 13.37 1.63
C PHE A 71 8.03 12.55 2.90
N LEU A 72 6.99 12.05 3.57
CA LEU A 72 7.12 11.33 4.84
C LEU A 72 7.55 9.87 4.67
N LEU A 73 7.36 9.27 3.50
CA LEU A 73 7.65 7.85 3.26
C LEU A 73 9.13 7.51 3.51
N ILE A 74 10.06 8.34 2.99
CA ILE A 74 11.50 8.11 3.14
C ILE A 74 11.96 8.21 4.60
N PRO A 75 11.69 9.33 5.33
CA PRO A 75 12.10 9.42 6.72
C PRO A 75 11.43 8.36 7.61
N THR A 76 10.17 8.03 7.36
CA THR A 76 9.47 6.99 8.12
C THR A 76 10.10 5.61 7.89
N PHE A 77 10.46 5.27 6.66
CA PHE A 77 11.17 4.02 6.37
C PHE A 77 12.49 3.91 7.14
N LEU A 78 13.30 4.98 7.15
CA LEU A 78 14.56 5.02 7.88
C LEU A 78 14.37 4.94 9.40
N VAL A 79 13.37 5.66 9.93
CA VAL A 79 13.05 5.68 11.36
C VAL A 79 12.50 4.32 11.81
N THR A 80 11.73 3.65 10.96
CA THR A 80 11.14 2.32 11.24
C THR A 80 12.21 1.28 11.55
N ASP A 81 13.28 1.24 10.77
CA ASP A 81 14.37 0.27 10.99
C ASP A 81 15.20 0.61 12.23
N ILE A 82 15.39 1.91 12.51
CA ILE A 82 16.14 2.39 13.71
C ILE A 82 15.36 2.09 15.00
N LEU A 83 14.03 2.34 15.00
CA LEU A 83 13.17 2.19 16.17
C LEU A 83 12.61 0.77 16.35
N ARG A 84 12.97 -0.18 15.48
CA ARG A 84 12.54 -1.59 15.55
C ARG A 84 11.01 -1.77 15.49
N TYR A 85 10.35 -1.15 14.51
CA TYR A 85 8.96 -1.34 14.10
C TYR A 85 7.87 -1.00 15.14
N LYS A 86 7.83 -1.63 16.34
CA LYS A 86 6.75 -1.42 17.33
C LYS A 86 6.52 0.05 17.71
N PRO A 87 7.51 0.88 18.06
CA PRO A 87 7.27 2.28 18.39
C PRO A 87 6.67 3.08 17.24
N VAL A 88 7.00 2.69 15.99
CA VAL A 88 6.44 3.34 14.79
C VAL A 88 4.98 2.96 14.59
N ILE A 89 4.59 1.70 14.87
CA ILE A 89 3.18 1.25 14.85
C ILE A 89 2.37 1.98 15.93
N VAL A 90 2.93 2.18 17.12
CA VAL A 90 2.27 2.98 18.18
C VAL A 90 2.12 4.43 17.74
N LEU A 91 3.16 5.02 17.15
CA LEU A 91 3.12 6.39 16.61
C LEU A 91 2.09 6.51 15.48
N GLN A 92 1.97 5.49 14.63
CA GLN A 92 0.93 5.40 13.59
C GLN A 92 -0.48 5.50 14.19
N ALA A 93 -0.78 4.70 15.21
CA ALA A 93 -2.07 4.73 15.88
C ALA A 93 -2.35 6.10 16.52
N LEU A 94 -1.35 6.70 17.17
CA LEU A 94 -1.45 8.03 17.76
C LEU A 94 -1.70 9.12 16.69
N ASN A 95 -1.02 9.05 15.54
CA ASN A 95 -1.24 9.98 14.44
C ASN A 95 -2.66 9.87 13.87
N TYR A 96 -3.19 8.67 13.72
CA TYR A 96 -4.57 8.47 13.27
C TYR A 96 -5.58 9.00 14.30
N ILE A 97 -5.39 8.72 15.59
CA ILE A 97 -6.24 9.28 16.66
C ILE A 97 -6.20 10.81 16.62
N LEU A 98 -5.01 11.40 16.55
CA LEU A 98 -4.86 12.87 16.46
C LEU A 98 -5.54 13.43 15.20
N ALA A 99 -5.39 12.78 14.06
CA ALA A 99 -6.04 13.21 12.82
C ALA A 99 -7.57 13.19 12.94
N PHE A 100 -8.17 12.12 13.51
CA PHE A 100 -9.61 12.04 13.69
C PHE A 100 -10.13 12.98 14.78
N LEU A 101 -9.37 13.25 15.83
CA LEU A 101 -9.69 14.35 16.78
C LEU A 101 -9.70 15.70 16.06
N LEU A 102 -8.70 15.97 15.23
CA LEU A 102 -8.68 17.20 14.43
C LEU A 102 -9.83 17.23 13.41
N PHE A 103 -10.21 16.11 12.76
CA PHE A 103 -11.40 16.08 11.91
C PHE A 103 -12.67 16.46 12.67
N ILE A 104 -12.81 16.06 13.93
CA ILE A 104 -13.97 16.40 14.75
C ILE A 104 -13.95 17.88 15.14
N PHE A 105 -12.84 18.40 15.66
CA PHE A 105 -12.78 19.72 16.31
C PHE A 105 -12.26 20.86 15.41
N SER A 106 -11.53 20.56 14.32
CA SER A 106 -10.99 21.62 13.46
C SER A 106 -12.06 22.27 12.59
N SER A 107 -11.83 23.51 12.20
CA SER A 107 -12.64 24.24 11.22
C SER A 107 -11.74 25.02 10.26
N GLY A 108 -12.19 25.19 9.01
CA GLY A 108 -11.49 25.92 7.97
C GLY A 108 -10.45 25.11 7.19
N VAL A 109 -10.00 25.65 6.05
CA VAL A 109 -9.14 24.96 5.08
C VAL A 109 -7.78 24.61 5.67
N VAL A 110 -7.11 25.55 6.34
CA VAL A 110 -5.73 25.37 6.84
C VAL A 110 -5.64 24.25 7.89
N LEU A 111 -6.60 24.21 8.85
CA LEU A 111 -6.61 23.15 9.84
C LEU A 111 -6.94 21.78 9.21
N THR A 112 -7.82 21.75 8.21
CA THR A 112 -8.10 20.50 7.46
C THR A 112 -6.88 20.02 6.67
N GLN A 113 -6.11 20.93 6.08
CA GLN A 113 -4.82 20.59 5.45
C GLN A 113 -3.83 20.01 6.47
N PHE A 114 -3.71 20.61 7.65
CA PHE A 114 -2.87 20.10 8.73
C PHE A 114 -3.34 18.72 9.21
N THR A 115 -4.65 18.50 9.30
CA THR A 115 -5.24 17.19 9.63
C THR A 115 -4.80 16.12 8.63
N LEU A 116 -4.85 16.42 7.32
CA LEU A 116 -4.40 15.47 6.28
C LEU A 116 -2.88 15.25 6.31
N PHE A 117 -2.10 16.25 6.70
CA PHE A 117 -0.67 16.06 6.93
C PHE A 117 -0.40 15.04 8.06
N ILE A 118 -1.08 15.18 9.21
CA ILE A 118 -0.98 14.22 10.32
C ILE A 118 -1.50 12.84 9.90
N TYR A 119 -2.60 12.77 9.16
CA TYR A 119 -3.11 11.51 8.61
C TYR A 119 -2.08 10.83 7.70
N SER A 120 -1.37 11.61 6.87
CA SER A 120 -0.30 11.10 6.01
C SER A 120 0.89 10.53 6.79
N MET A 121 1.21 11.08 7.98
CA MET A 121 2.22 10.48 8.87
C MET A 121 1.81 9.06 9.29
N GLY A 122 0.53 8.85 9.58
CA GLY A 122 -0.03 7.53 9.85
C GLY A 122 0.09 6.60 8.63
N THR A 123 -0.29 7.07 7.45
CA THR A 123 -0.25 6.27 6.21
C THR A 123 1.19 5.88 5.81
N ALA A 124 2.14 6.81 5.94
CA ALA A 124 3.55 6.52 5.67
C ALA A 124 4.12 5.45 6.61
N ALA A 125 3.57 5.32 7.83
CA ALA A 125 3.98 4.33 8.81
C ALA A 125 3.43 2.91 8.54
N ASP A 126 2.58 2.69 7.52
CA ASP A 126 2.12 1.36 7.10
C ASP A 126 3.28 0.43 6.75
N VAL A 127 4.41 0.98 6.31
CA VAL A 127 5.65 0.22 6.08
C VAL A 127 6.08 -0.52 7.35
N ALA A 128 5.95 0.10 8.53
CA ALA A 128 6.30 -0.53 9.80
C ALA A 128 5.38 -1.70 10.15
N TYR A 129 4.07 -1.56 9.88
CA TYR A 129 3.08 -2.59 10.12
C TYR A 129 3.38 -3.88 9.33
N TYR A 130 3.59 -3.77 8.02
CA TYR A 130 3.88 -4.94 7.19
C TYR A 130 5.27 -5.51 7.43
N SER A 131 6.25 -4.67 7.77
CA SER A 131 7.62 -5.12 8.04
C SER A 131 7.78 -5.77 9.43
N TYR A 132 6.92 -5.46 10.39
CA TYR A 132 6.94 -6.03 11.73
C TYR A 132 6.87 -7.56 11.73
N ILE A 133 6.08 -8.15 10.84
CA ILE A 133 5.91 -9.60 10.68
C ILE A 133 7.27 -10.29 10.50
N TYR A 134 8.11 -9.74 9.61
CA TYR A 134 9.41 -10.31 9.26
C TYR A 134 10.46 -10.20 10.37
N SER A 135 10.18 -9.36 11.39
CA SER A 135 11.08 -9.16 12.53
C SER A 135 10.75 -10.03 13.74
N VAL A 136 9.52 -10.55 13.83
CA VAL A 136 9.03 -11.29 15.02
C VAL A 136 8.73 -12.76 14.71
N VAL A 137 8.33 -13.08 13.48
CA VAL A 137 7.88 -14.41 13.08
C VAL A 137 9.00 -15.18 12.37
N HIS A 138 9.05 -16.51 12.53
CA HIS A 138 10.01 -17.36 11.83
C HIS A 138 9.71 -17.44 10.32
N PRO A 139 10.72 -17.48 9.43
CA PRO A 139 10.55 -17.42 7.97
C PRO A 139 9.53 -18.40 7.37
N GLN A 140 9.40 -19.60 7.92
CA GLN A 140 8.45 -20.62 7.46
C GLN A 140 6.98 -20.18 7.56
N TYR A 141 6.65 -19.21 8.43
CA TYR A 141 5.29 -18.73 8.62
C TYR A 141 5.02 -17.38 7.94
N TYR A 142 6.01 -16.72 7.31
CA TYR A 142 5.87 -15.39 6.72
C TYR A 142 4.66 -15.28 5.78
N GLN A 143 4.50 -16.24 4.88
CA GLN A 143 3.40 -16.21 3.91
C GLN A 143 2.02 -16.25 4.60
N ARG A 144 1.85 -17.15 5.57
CA ARG A 144 0.59 -17.31 6.31
C ARG A 144 0.26 -16.06 7.12
N VAL A 145 1.23 -15.53 7.86
CA VAL A 145 1.01 -14.35 8.71
C VAL A 145 0.75 -13.10 7.89
N THR A 146 1.46 -12.94 6.77
CA THR A 146 1.22 -11.82 5.84
C THR A 146 -0.19 -11.90 5.23
N SER A 147 -0.65 -13.11 4.88
CA SER A 147 -2.01 -13.30 4.36
C SER A 147 -3.07 -12.98 5.40
N TYR A 148 -2.88 -13.41 6.66
CA TYR A 148 -3.80 -13.09 7.74
C TYR A 148 -3.83 -11.59 8.05
N ALA A 149 -2.67 -10.94 8.12
CA ALA A 149 -2.58 -9.50 8.37
C ALA A 149 -3.25 -8.67 7.25
N ARG A 150 -3.02 -9.04 5.98
CA ARG A 150 -3.71 -8.40 4.84
C ARG A 150 -5.20 -8.67 4.83
N GLY A 151 -5.62 -9.91 5.11
CA GLY A 151 -7.03 -10.26 5.23
C GLY A 151 -7.73 -9.47 6.34
N ALA A 152 -7.11 -9.32 7.51
CA ALA A 152 -7.64 -8.52 8.61
C ALA A 152 -7.82 -7.05 8.23
N VAL A 153 -6.85 -6.44 7.55
CA VAL A 153 -6.91 -5.07 7.03
C VAL A 153 -8.08 -4.90 6.05
N LEU A 154 -8.22 -5.78 5.07
CA LEU A 154 -9.31 -5.71 4.08
C LEU A 154 -10.68 -5.93 4.71
N LEU A 155 -10.79 -6.89 5.64
CA LEU A 155 -12.03 -7.13 6.39
C LEU A 155 -12.39 -5.93 7.27
N GLY A 156 -11.40 -5.32 7.94
CA GLY A 156 -11.61 -4.10 8.73
C GLY A 156 -12.14 -2.95 7.88
N TYR A 157 -11.55 -2.74 6.71
CA TYR A 157 -11.97 -1.70 5.78
C TYR A 157 -13.40 -1.95 5.24
N ALA A 158 -13.70 -3.18 4.79
CA ALA A 158 -15.03 -3.54 4.32
C ALA A 158 -16.09 -3.47 5.43
N ALA A 159 -15.77 -3.94 6.63
CA ALA A 159 -16.66 -3.86 7.80
C ALA A 159 -16.93 -2.41 8.20
N GLY A 160 -15.89 -1.55 8.21
CA GLY A 160 -16.04 -0.12 8.48
C GLY A 160 -16.96 0.56 7.46
N ALA A 161 -16.71 0.34 6.17
CA ALA A 161 -17.51 0.91 5.09
C ALA A 161 -18.99 0.44 5.15
N MET A 162 -19.22 -0.85 5.39
CA MET A 162 -20.57 -1.41 5.56
C MET A 162 -21.25 -0.84 6.81
N LEU A 163 -20.55 -0.78 7.95
CA LEU A 163 -21.07 -0.20 9.17
C LEU A 163 -21.48 1.26 8.96
N GLY A 164 -20.62 2.07 8.30
CA GLY A 164 -20.94 3.45 7.97
C GLY A 164 -22.21 3.56 7.13
N GLN A 165 -22.34 2.71 6.09
CA GLN A 165 -23.54 2.69 5.26
C GLN A 165 -24.81 2.33 6.04
N LEU A 166 -24.77 1.30 6.85
CA LEU A 166 -25.93 0.86 7.64
C LEU A 166 -26.35 1.95 8.65
N LEU A 167 -25.40 2.58 9.31
CA LEU A 167 -25.69 3.65 10.27
C LEU A 167 -26.29 4.88 9.61
N VAL A 168 -25.82 5.27 8.44
CA VAL A 168 -26.37 6.41 7.69
C VAL A 168 -27.73 6.08 7.09
N SER A 169 -27.87 4.94 6.40
CA SER A 169 -29.07 4.62 5.65
C SER A 169 -30.23 4.11 6.50
N LEU A 170 -29.94 3.27 7.51
CA LEU A 170 -30.99 2.67 8.37
C LEU A 170 -31.11 3.37 9.73
N GLY A 171 -29.98 3.80 10.29
CA GLY A 171 -29.94 4.41 11.61
C GLY A 171 -30.17 5.93 11.58
N GLY A 172 -30.16 6.60 10.44
CA GLY A 172 -30.24 8.07 10.35
C GLY A 172 -29.12 8.77 11.12
N VAL A 173 -28.02 8.08 11.38
CA VAL A 173 -26.89 8.59 12.17
C VAL A 173 -26.14 9.62 11.34
N SER A 174 -25.86 10.79 11.92
CA SER A 174 -25.11 11.82 11.23
C SER A 174 -23.65 11.41 11.00
N ILE A 175 -23.05 11.89 9.91
CA ILE A 175 -21.66 11.61 9.52
C ILE A 175 -20.66 12.04 10.63
N TYR A 176 -21.04 12.99 11.46
CA TYR A 176 -20.25 13.38 12.65
C TYR A 176 -19.99 12.19 13.58
N TRP A 177 -21.01 11.39 13.90
CA TRP A 177 -20.89 10.23 14.78
C TRP A 177 -20.06 9.10 14.16
N LEU A 178 -20.01 9.01 12.83
CA LEU A 178 -19.10 8.06 12.16
C LEU A 178 -17.63 8.36 12.47
N ASN A 179 -17.25 9.64 12.58
CA ASN A 179 -15.89 10.03 13.00
C ASN A 179 -15.62 9.63 14.47
N VAL A 180 -16.63 9.74 15.33
CA VAL A 180 -16.50 9.33 16.75
C VAL A 180 -16.33 7.80 16.85
N ILE A 181 -17.10 7.03 16.08
CA ILE A 181 -16.98 5.56 16.04
C ILE A 181 -15.59 5.16 15.48
N THR A 182 -15.13 5.82 14.43
CA THR A 182 -13.76 5.63 13.88
C THR A 182 -12.71 5.89 14.96
N LEU A 183 -12.86 6.97 15.73
CA LEU A 183 -11.95 7.28 16.83
C LEU A 183 -11.94 6.17 17.89
N GLY A 184 -13.10 5.62 18.25
CA GLY A 184 -13.22 4.49 19.17
C GLY A 184 -12.46 3.25 18.66
N SER A 185 -12.60 2.91 17.38
CA SER A 185 -11.87 1.80 16.75
C SER A 185 -10.35 2.02 16.78
N LEU A 186 -9.90 3.25 16.51
CA LEU A 186 -8.48 3.60 16.56
C LEU A 186 -7.90 3.53 17.97
N CYS A 187 -8.68 3.83 19.01
CA CYS A 187 -8.27 3.62 20.40
C CYS A 187 -8.05 2.13 20.71
N VAL A 188 -8.91 1.24 20.21
CA VAL A 188 -8.70 -0.22 20.32
C VAL A 188 -7.45 -0.65 19.56
N ALA A 189 -7.21 -0.10 18.36
CA ALA A 189 -5.98 -0.34 17.62
C ALA A 189 -4.74 0.09 18.41
N LEU A 190 -4.77 1.26 19.07
CA LEU A 190 -3.67 1.71 19.92
C LEU A 190 -3.38 0.74 21.07
N LEU A 191 -4.42 0.24 21.73
CA LEU A 191 -4.26 -0.77 22.79
C LEU A 191 -3.61 -2.05 22.25
N ALA A 192 -4.04 -2.54 21.09
CA ALA A 192 -3.42 -3.69 20.44
C ALA A 192 -1.94 -3.41 20.08
N ALA A 193 -1.61 -2.21 19.58
CA ALA A 193 -0.23 -1.80 19.28
C ALA A 193 0.68 -1.78 20.52
N LEU A 194 0.16 -1.32 21.65
CA LEU A 194 0.90 -1.30 22.91
C LEU A 194 1.20 -2.70 23.45
N LEU A 195 0.32 -3.67 23.21
CA LEU A 195 0.47 -5.07 23.60
C LEU A 195 1.41 -5.86 22.69
N LEU A 196 1.73 -5.38 21.47
CA LEU A 196 2.67 -6.06 20.57
C LEU A 196 4.03 -6.28 21.23
N PRO A 197 4.66 -7.46 21.09
CA PRO A 197 6.01 -7.70 21.59
C PRO A 197 7.06 -6.85 20.87
N MET A 198 8.15 -6.49 21.58
CA MET A 198 9.24 -5.72 20.98
C MET A 198 10.12 -6.63 20.13
N PRO A 199 10.39 -6.33 18.84
CA PRO A 199 11.27 -7.13 18.00
C PRO A 199 12.73 -7.09 18.49
N GLN A 200 13.40 -8.25 18.47
CA GLN A 200 14.80 -8.35 18.92
C GLN A 200 15.81 -7.96 17.82
N ARG A 201 15.41 -8.05 16.52
CA ARG A 201 16.30 -7.82 15.37
C ARG A 201 15.78 -6.70 14.47
N SER A 202 16.71 -5.90 13.90
CA SER A 202 16.46 -4.98 12.81
C SER A 202 16.79 -5.70 11.49
N LEU A 203 15.97 -5.50 10.43
CA LEU A 203 16.09 -6.24 9.19
C LEU A 203 17.15 -5.66 8.22
N VAL A 204 17.26 -4.34 8.15
CA VAL A 204 18.10 -3.66 7.15
C VAL A 204 19.50 -3.36 7.69
N LEU A 205 19.61 -2.91 8.93
CA LEU A 205 20.90 -2.58 9.57
C LEU A 205 21.56 -3.78 10.25
N GLY A 206 20.85 -4.90 10.45
CA GLY A 206 21.32 -6.09 11.15
C GLY A 206 22.09 -7.11 10.29
N GLY A 207 22.25 -6.89 8.99
CA GLY A 207 22.87 -7.83 8.03
C GLY A 207 24.38 -8.01 8.12
N THR A 208 25.05 -7.49 9.17
CA THR A 208 26.44 -7.82 9.44
C THR A 208 26.51 -8.58 10.76
N GLN A 209 26.56 -9.91 10.68
CA GLN A 209 27.02 -10.74 11.81
C GLN A 209 28.47 -10.35 12.13
N THR A 210 28.65 -9.38 12.98
CA THR A 210 29.84 -9.32 13.81
C THR A 210 29.53 -10.18 15.02
N ASN A 211 30.24 -11.33 15.13
CA ASN A 211 30.37 -12.10 16.35
C ASN A 211 30.89 -11.14 17.44
N ILE A 212 29.97 -10.54 18.16
CA ILE A 212 30.27 -9.86 19.43
C ILE A 212 29.81 -10.85 20.49
N GLY A 213 30.80 -11.42 21.19
CA GLY A 213 30.60 -12.27 22.32
C GLY A 213 29.66 -11.65 23.38
N PRO A 214 29.28 -12.43 24.40
CA PRO A 214 28.29 -11.99 25.38
C PRO A 214 28.82 -10.78 26.13
N PHE A 215 28.38 -9.58 25.75
CA PHE A 215 28.58 -8.40 26.57
C PHE A 215 27.38 -8.24 27.48
N GLU A 216 27.63 -8.63 28.70
CA GLU A 216 26.80 -8.63 29.87
C GLU A 216 26.01 -7.33 30.12
N GLU A 217 24.83 -7.55 30.70
CA GLU A 217 24.13 -6.67 31.60
C GLU A 217 25.04 -5.71 32.38
N VAL A 218 25.12 -4.47 31.95
CA VAL A 218 25.26 -3.33 32.86
C VAL A 218 24.61 -2.13 32.16
N VAL A 219 23.47 -1.72 32.58
CA VAL A 219 23.09 -0.35 32.91
C VAL A 219 21.64 -0.30 33.37
N SER A 220 21.48 -0.47 34.62
CA SER A 220 20.47 0.17 35.45
C SER A 220 20.74 1.67 35.49
N SER A 221 19.65 2.44 35.39
CA SER A 221 19.51 3.83 35.85
C SER A 221 20.30 4.92 35.13
N SER A 222 19.63 5.70 34.30
CA SER A 222 19.52 7.16 34.29
C SER A 222 18.97 7.72 33.00
N CYS A 223 17.96 8.53 33.07
CA CYS A 223 17.23 9.17 31.97
C CYS A 223 18.10 10.08 31.06
N GLY A 224 19.34 10.34 31.39
CA GLY A 224 20.28 11.17 30.59
C GLY A 224 21.11 10.41 29.55
N SER A 225 21.14 9.07 29.62
CA SER A 225 22.01 8.23 28.79
C SER A 225 21.51 8.02 27.35
N TRP A 226 20.22 8.24 27.05
CA TRP A 226 19.61 8.00 25.74
C TRP A 226 20.13 8.94 24.67
N VAL A 227 20.26 10.21 24.96
CA VAL A 227 20.72 11.24 24.00
C VAL A 227 22.22 11.04 23.68
N VAL A 228 23.04 10.73 24.70
CA VAL A 228 24.47 10.48 24.54
C VAL A 228 24.74 9.18 23.78
N TRP A 229 23.94 8.12 24.02
CA TRP A 229 23.98 6.85 23.28
C TRP A 229 23.59 7.06 21.81
N TRP A 230 22.56 7.90 21.55
CA TRP A 230 22.10 8.24 20.22
C TRP A 230 23.15 9.01 19.40
N LEU A 231 23.79 10.00 20.01
CA LEU A 231 24.85 10.80 19.39
C LEU A 231 26.13 9.98 19.13
N ARG A 232 26.49 9.06 20.03
CA ARG A 232 27.68 8.20 19.91
C ARG A 232 27.48 7.13 18.80
N LYS A 233 26.28 6.54 18.70
CA LYS A 233 25.92 5.57 17.65
C LYS A 233 25.80 6.24 16.27
N GLY A 234 25.38 7.48 16.21
CA GLY A 234 25.31 8.27 14.97
C GLY A 234 26.67 8.51 14.32
N ARG A 235 27.72 8.67 15.10
CA ARG A 235 29.07 9.00 14.58
C ARG A 235 29.83 7.77 14.03
N MET A 236 29.64 6.58 14.58
CA MET A 236 30.25 5.33 14.07
C MET A 236 29.48 4.69 12.92
N ALA A 237 28.22 5.06 12.72
CA ALA A 237 27.33 4.51 11.67
C ALA A 237 27.56 5.07 10.26
N GLY A 238 28.33 6.16 10.09
CA GLY A 238 28.45 6.84 8.79
C GLY A 238 29.09 5.99 7.68
N ARG A 239 30.18 5.28 7.96
CA ARG A 239 30.88 4.43 6.99
C ARG A 239 30.14 3.11 6.69
N GLY A 240 29.43 2.56 7.68
CA GLY A 240 28.58 1.37 7.51
C GLY A 240 27.32 1.68 6.69
N LYS A 241 26.69 2.82 6.92
CA LYS A 241 25.49 3.29 6.18
C LYS A 241 25.77 3.51 4.71
N MET A 242 26.92 4.10 4.35
CA MET A 242 27.28 4.31 2.94
C MET A 242 27.55 2.98 2.21
N ARG A 243 28.13 1.98 2.87
CA ARG A 243 28.32 0.64 2.30
C ARG A 243 26.98 -0.08 2.16
N ALA A 244 26.08 0.01 3.15
CA ALA A 244 24.73 -0.55 3.07
C ALA A 244 23.93 0.08 1.93
N LEU A 245 23.97 1.41 1.78
CA LEU A 245 23.32 2.13 0.68
C LEU A 245 23.88 1.73 -0.70
N LYS A 246 25.19 1.56 -0.82
CA LYS A 246 25.80 1.07 -2.06
C LYS A 246 25.38 -0.37 -2.39
N ARG A 247 25.32 -1.27 -1.40
CA ARG A 247 24.80 -2.64 -1.59
C ARG A 247 23.33 -2.60 -2.03
N LEU A 248 22.51 -1.80 -1.34
CA LEU A 248 21.09 -1.61 -1.70
C LEU A 248 20.93 -1.15 -3.16
N ALA A 249 21.77 -0.21 -3.61
CA ALA A 249 21.76 0.28 -5.00
C ALA A 249 22.20 -0.80 -6.00
N VAL A 250 23.20 -1.62 -5.66
CA VAL A 250 23.64 -2.77 -6.49
C VAL A 250 22.56 -3.84 -6.54
N ASP A 251 21.99 -4.21 -5.41
CA ASP A 251 20.89 -5.18 -5.32
C ASP A 251 19.66 -4.69 -6.12
N CYS A 252 19.33 -3.41 -6.02
CA CYS A 252 18.27 -2.79 -6.80
C CYS A 252 18.55 -2.92 -8.31
N LYS A 253 19.76 -2.55 -8.77
CA LYS A 253 20.15 -2.69 -10.18
C LYS A 253 20.05 -4.14 -10.67
N GLU A 254 20.45 -5.08 -9.87
CA GLU A 254 20.40 -6.51 -10.22
C GLU A 254 18.95 -7.04 -10.28
N CYS A 255 18.08 -6.59 -9.37
CA CYS A 255 16.66 -6.94 -9.39
C CYS A 255 15.93 -6.42 -10.63
N TYR A 256 16.26 -5.21 -11.10
CA TYR A 256 15.67 -4.61 -12.30
C TYR A 256 16.39 -4.99 -13.61
N SER A 257 17.38 -5.89 -13.58
CA SER A 257 18.08 -6.36 -14.78
C SER A 257 17.22 -7.34 -15.59
N SER A 258 16.31 -8.06 -14.97
CA SER A 258 15.35 -8.92 -15.66
C SER A 258 14.24 -8.06 -16.30
N VAL A 259 14.16 -8.11 -17.64
CA VAL A 259 13.17 -7.33 -18.40
C VAL A 259 11.73 -7.68 -18.01
N ALA A 260 11.41 -8.96 -17.78
CA ALA A 260 10.08 -9.37 -17.34
C ALA A 260 9.73 -8.77 -15.97
N VAL A 261 10.61 -8.90 -14.97
CA VAL A 261 10.42 -8.33 -13.64
C VAL A 261 10.26 -6.80 -13.72
N LEU A 262 11.05 -6.14 -14.56
CA LEU A 262 10.97 -4.69 -14.77
C LEU A 262 9.57 -4.27 -15.25
N PHE A 263 8.98 -4.97 -16.23
CA PHE A 263 7.64 -4.63 -16.73
C PHE A 263 6.56 -4.81 -15.66
N PHE A 264 6.61 -5.88 -14.85
CA PHE A 264 5.68 -6.03 -13.72
C PHE A 264 5.88 -4.93 -12.65
N CYS A 265 7.12 -4.52 -12.38
CA CYS A 265 7.43 -3.41 -11.49
C CYS A 265 6.90 -2.06 -12.02
N VAL A 266 7.09 -1.79 -13.32
CA VAL A 266 6.58 -0.58 -14.00
C VAL A 266 5.05 -0.55 -13.90
N TRP A 267 4.37 -1.66 -14.25
CA TRP A 267 2.92 -1.72 -14.12
C TRP A 267 2.47 -1.49 -12.67
N SER A 268 3.12 -2.15 -11.71
CA SER A 268 2.79 -2.00 -10.28
C SER A 268 2.91 -0.55 -9.79
N ALA A 269 3.94 0.18 -10.20
CA ALA A 269 4.12 1.58 -9.84
C ALA A 269 3.08 2.49 -10.51
N MET A 270 2.87 2.31 -11.83
CA MET A 270 1.89 3.07 -12.58
C MET A 270 0.45 2.76 -12.15
N GLY A 271 0.13 1.47 -11.91
CA GLY A 271 -1.16 1.04 -11.42
C GLY A 271 -1.50 1.64 -10.05
N LYS A 272 -0.53 1.66 -9.12
CA LYS A 272 -0.70 2.34 -7.81
C LYS A 272 -0.95 3.83 -7.94
N CYS A 273 -0.21 4.51 -8.83
CA CYS A 273 -0.46 5.93 -9.13
C CYS A 273 -1.92 6.16 -9.54
N GLY A 274 -2.41 5.45 -10.56
CA GLY A 274 -3.78 5.59 -11.05
C GLY A 274 -4.83 5.18 -10.01
N TYR A 275 -4.59 4.11 -9.28
CA TYR A 275 -5.48 3.65 -8.21
C TYR A 275 -5.69 4.71 -7.14
N HIS A 276 -4.61 5.24 -6.57
CA HIS A 276 -4.70 6.27 -5.54
C HIS A 276 -5.31 7.57 -6.06
N GLN A 277 -5.09 7.89 -7.33
CA GLN A 277 -5.67 9.07 -7.93
C GLN A 277 -7.19 8.93 -8.06
N ILE A 278 -7.67 7.78 -8.56
CA ILE A 278 -9.11 7.55 -8.74
C ILE A 278 -9.81 7.43 -7.39
N THR A 279 -9.30 6.60 -6.48
CA THR A 279 -9.91 6.42 -5.15
C THR A 279 -9.93 7.70 -4.32
N GLY A 280 -8.93 8.56 -4.50
CA GLY A 280 -8.87 9.85 -3.80
C GLY A 280 -9.89 10.88 -4.28
N TYR A 281 -10.33 10.81 -5.54
CA TYR A 281 -11.20 11.84 -6.12
C TYR A 281 -12.59 11.33 -6.53
N VAL A 282 -12.84 10.03 -6.48
CA VAL A 282 -14.10 9.42 -6.95
C VAL A 282 -15.32 9.91 -6.17
N GLN A 283 -15.20 10.15 -4.87
CA GLN A 283 -16.31 10.65 -4.05
C GLN A 283 -16.78 12.03 -4.54
N ILE A 284 -15.85 12.87 -5.01
CA ILE A 284 -16.20 14.19 -5.58
C ILE A 284 -16.97 14.02 -6.91
N LEU A 285 -16.56 13.03 -7.74
CA LEU A 285 -17.29 12.73 -8.97
C LEU A 285 -18.71 12.23 -8.66
N TRP A 286 -18.88 11.38 -7.66
CA TRP A 286 -20.18 10.90 -7.21
C TRP A 286 -21.06 12.02 -6.73
N ALA A 287 -20.54 12.94 -5.90
CA ALA A 287 -21.28 14.09 -5.39
C ALA A 287 -21.83 15.00 -6.51
N ILE A 288 -21.14 15.09 -7.66
CA ILE A 288 -21.62 15.86 -8.82
C ILE A 288 -22.71 15.11 -9.61
N LYS A 289 -22.64 13.77 -9.65
CA LYS A 289 -23.57 12.91 -10.42
C LYS A 289 -24.77 12.45 -9.61
N GLN A 290 -24.87 12.82 -8.35
CA GLN A 290 -26.01 12.51 -7.49
C GLN A 290 -27.29 13.24 -7.97
N PRO A 291 -28.46 12.58 -7.92
CA PRO A 291 -29.75 13.25 -8.09
C PRO A 291 -29.96 14.33 -7.04
N GLN A 292 -30.53 15.47 -7.44
CA GLN A 292 -30.68 16.66 -6.56
C GLN A 292 -31.71 16.52 -5.43
N TYR A 293 -32.58 15.48 -5.44
CA TYR A 293 -33.66 15.32 -4.48
C TYR A 293 -33.70 13.90 -3.89
N ASN A 294 -33.76 13.81 -2.56
CA ASN A 294 -34.04 12.58 -1.77
C ASN A 294 -33.19 11.34 -2.15
N PHE A 295 -31.94 11.55 -2.55
CA PHE A 295 -31.03 10.43 -2.84
C PHE A 295 -30.31 10.01 -1.57
N THR A 296 -30.43 8.74 -1.20
CA THR A 296 -29.60 8.14 -0.15
C THR A 296 -28.25 7.77 -0.72
N GLU A 297 -27.18 8.27 -0.14
CA GLU A 297 -25.82 7.96 -0.56
C GLU A 297 -25.43 6.53 -0.20
N TYR A 298 -24.93 5.78 -1.20
CA TYR A 298 -24.49 4.38 -1.02
C TYR A 298 -22.98 4.22 -1.06
N ASN A 299 -22.22 5.28 -0.83
CA ASN A 299 -20.76 5.33 -0.93
C ASN A 299 -20.09 4.25 -0.09
N GLY A 300 -20.55 4.03 1.15
CA GLY A 300 -20.03 3.00 2.02
C GLY A 300 -20.34 1.58 1.55
N GLY A 301 -21.55 1.34 1.05
CA GLY A 301 -21.95 0.04 0.49
C GLY A 301 -21.14 -0.32 -0.75
N VAL A 302 -20.95 0.63 -1.66
CA VAL A 302 -20.13 0.46 -2.87
C VAL A 302 -18.67 0.16 -2.50
N GLU A 303 -18.12 0.88 -1.53
CA GLU A 303 -16.74 0.68 -1.07
C GLU A 303 -16.54 -0.69 -0.42
N ALA A 304 -17.51 -1.15 0.37
CA ALA A 304 -17.49 -2.47 0.99
C ALA A 304 -17.56 -3.59 -0.07
N VAL A 305 -18.52 -3.53 -0.99
CA VAL A 305 -18.69 -4.52 -2.06
C VAL A 305 -17.47 -4.54 -2.97
N ALA A 306 -16.96 -3.37 -3.39
CA ALA A 306 -15.76 -3.27 -4.21
C ALA A 306 -14.51 -3.86 -3.54
N THR A 307 -14.38 -3.69 -2.22
CA THR A 307 -13.26 -4.26 -1.46
C THR A 307 -13.36 -5.77 -1.35
N LEU A 308 -14.56 -6.30 -1.05
CA LEU A 308 -14.78 -7.75 -0.94
C LEU A 308 -14.64 -8.44 -2.29
N SER A 309 -15.17 -7.85 -3.37
CA SER A 309 -15.02 -8.40 -4.72
C SER A 309 -13.55 -8.40 -5.17
N GLY A 310 -12.80 -7.34 -4.85
CA GLY A 310 -11.36 -7.29 -5.11
C GLY A 310 -10.58 -8.34 -4.33
N ALA A 311 -10.93 -8.57 -3.06
CA ALA A 311 -10.33 -9.65 -2.26
C ALA A 311 -10.64 -11.03 -2.84
N ALA A 312 -11.88 -11.27 -3.27
CA ALA A 312 -12.28 -12.52 -3.93
C ALA A 312 -11.52 -12.73 -5.24
N ALA A 313 -11.42 -11.71 -6.10
CA ALA A 313 -10.66 -11.76 -7.36
C ALA A 313 -9.18 -12.09 -7.11
N SER A 314 -8.57 -11.49 -6.08
CA SER A 314 -7.18 -11.77 -5.69
C SER A 314 -6.96 -13.24 -5.27
N ILE A 315 -7.96 -13.85 -4.63
CA ILE A 315 -7.91 -15.27 -4.26
C ILE A 315 -8.04 -16.13 -5.53
N VAL A 316 -8.96 -15.80 -6.44
CA VAL A 316 -9.17 -16.53 -7.70
C VAL A 316 -7.89 -16.57 -8.53
N VAL A 317 -7.20 -15.43 -8.70
CA VAL A 317 -5.93 -15.35 -9.43
C VAL A 317 -4.88 -16.31 -8.87
N GLY A 318 -4.82 -16.48 -7.55
CA GLY A 318 -3.91 -17.42 -6.90
C GLY A 318 -4.17 -18.90 -7.22
N HIS A 319 -5.36 -19.23 -7.73
CA HIS A 319 -5.76 -20.60 -8.08
C HIS A 319 -5.76 -20.85 -9.61
N VAL A 320 -5.64 -19.80 -10.42
CA VAL A 320 -5.61 -19.93 -11.88
C VAL A 320 -4.26 -20.50 -12.32
N ALA A 321 -4.28 -21.71 -12.87
CA ALA A 321 -3.10 -22.41 -13.39
C ALA A 321 -2.75 -21.92 -14.81
N LEU A 322 -2.40 -20.66 -14.96
CA LEU A 322 -1.85 -20.09 -16.20
C LEU A 322 -0.34 -19.97 -16.10
N ASP A 323 0.33 -20.15 -17.23
CA ASP A 323 1.75 -19.80 -17.31
C ASP A 323 1.91 -18.27 -17.38
N TRP A 324 1.98 -17.66 -16.21
CA TRP A 324 2.07 -16.20 -16.06
C TRP A 324 3.34 -15.62 -16.66
N SER A 325 4.38 -16.42 -16.91
CA SER A 325 5.60 -15.96 -17.56
C SER A 325 5.38 -15.62 -19.03
N VAL A 326 4.40 -16.27 -19.68
CA VAL A 326 4.05 -16.06 -21.10
C VAL A 326 2.83 -15.16 -21.24
N TRP A 327 1.77 -15.44 -20.46
CA TRP A 327 0.48 -14.75 -20.59
C TRP A 327 0.34 -13.50 -19.72
N GLY A 328 1.18 -13.35 -18.68
CA GLY A 328 1.02 -12.31 -17.66
C GLY A 328 1.03 -10.89 -18.23
N GLU A 329 1.96 -10.56 -19.13
CA GLU A 329 2.05 -9.24 -19.76
C GLU A 329 0.83 -8.93 -20.66
N LEU A 330 0.30 -9.94 -21.37
CA LEU A 330 -0.89 -9.77 -22.19
C LEU A 330 -2.15 -9.56 -21.33
N VAL A 331 -2.32 -10.33 -20.27
CA VAL A 331 -3.43 -10.16 -19.31
C VAL A 331 -3.38 -8.78 -18.67
N LEU A 332 -2.17 -8.28 -18.29
CA LEU A 332 -2.00 -6.90 -17.85
C LEU A 332 -2.54 -5.89 -18.87
N GLY A 333 -2.17 -6.06 -20.14
CA GLY A 333 -2.62 -5.17 -21.21
C GLY A 333 -4.14 -5.19 -21.41
N VAL A 334 -4.75 -6.38 -21.52
CA VAL A 334 -6.19 -6.54 -21.76
C VAL A 334 -7.03 -6.00 -20.60
N LEU A 335 -6.71 -6.38 -19.37
CA LEU A 335 -7.44 -5.91 -18.19
C LEU A 335 -7.22 -4.42 -17.91
N THR A 336 -6.03 -3.88 -18.26
CA THR A 336 -5.80 -2.43 -18.19
C THR A 336 -6.62 -1.68 -19.27
N ALA A 337 -6.79 -2.25 -20.46
CA ALA A 337 -7.68 -1.69 -21.48
C ALA A 337 -9.15 -1.69 -21.03
N LEU A 338 -9.59 -2.78 -20.40
CA LEU A 338 -10.92 -2.85 -19.79
C LEU A 338 -11.07 -1.77 -18.70
N THR A 339 -10.06 -1.59 -17.85
CA THR A 339 -10.04 -0.52 -16.84
C THR A 339 -10.20 0.87 -17.47
N ALA A 340 -9.49 1.17 -18.56
CA ALA A 340 -9.62 2.44 -19.26
C ALA A 340 -11.05 2.63 -19.81
N GLY A 341 -11.64 1.60 -20.43
CA GLY A 341 -13.03 1.62 -20.92
C GLY A 341 -14.05 1.88 -19.80
N VAL A 342 -13.88 1.20 -18.67
CA VAL A 342 -14.73 1.39 -17.47
C VAL A 342 -14.62 2.82 -16.92
N LEU A 343 -13.42 3.42 -16.90
CA LEU A 343 -13.22 4.79 -16.44
C LEU A 343 -13.80 5.82 -17.41
N TYR A 344 -13.71 5.61 -18.75
CA TYR A 344 -14.38 6.45 -19.71
C TYR A 344 -15.91 6.36 -19.56
N LEU A 345 -16.45 5.15 -19.37
CA LEU A 345 -17.89 4.97 -19.11
C LEU A 345 -18.32 5.69 -17.83
N MET A 346 -17.52 5.61 -16.76
CA MET A 346 -17.79 6.29 -15.49
C MET A 346 -17.79 7.82 -15.65
N ASP A 347 -16.93 8.36 -16.51
CA ASP A 347 -16.89 9.80 -16.81
C ASP A 347 -18.09 10.26 -17.65
N LEU A 348 -18.41 9.52 -18.73
CA LEU A 348 -19.45 9.89 -19.69
C LEU A 348 -20.88 9.70 -19.17
N THR A 349 -21.11 8.75 -18.28
CA THR A 349 -22.45 8.46 -17.77
C THR A 349 -22.94 9.55 -16.81
N ASN A 350 -24.26 9.83 -16.85
CA ASN A 350 -24.93 10.69 -15.87
C ASN A 350 -25.61 9.88 -14.75
N SER A 351 -25.59 8.56 -14.82
CA SER A 351 -26.19 7.68 -13.81
C SER A 351 -25.20 7.37 -12.71
N ILE A 352 -25.53 7.70 -11.46
CA ILE A 352 -24.71 7.36 -10.27
C ILE A 352 -24.57 5.84 -10.11
N TRP A 353 -25.60 5.06 -10.45
CA TRP A 353 -25.57 3.60 -10.34
C TRP A 353 -24.55 2.95 -11.29
N ILE A 354 -24.45 3.48 -12.51
CA ILE A 354 -23.42 3.03 -13.46
C ILE A 354 -22.04 3.43 -12.94
N CYS A 355 -21.87 4.65 -12.37
CA CYS A 355 -20.62 5.07 -11.75
C CYS A 355 -20.21 4.13 -10.61
N TYR A 356 -21.14 3.73 -9.75
CA TYR A 356 -20.89 2.78 -8.66
C TYR A 356 -20.45 1.41 -9.20
N GLY A 357 -21.15 0.88 -10.21
CA GLY A 357 -20.77 -0.38 -10.84
C GLY A 357 -19.39 -0.31 -11.51
N CYS A 358 -19.11 0.77 -12.24
CA CYS A 358 -17.80 1.01 -12.86
C CYS A 358 -16.68 1.08 -11.83
N TYR A 359 -16.89 1.78 -10.72
CA TYR A 359 -15.90 1.85 -9.63
C TYR A 359 -15.64 0.49 -8.99
N GLY A 360 -16.68 -0.27 -8.70
CA GLY A 360 -16.55 -1.62 -8.18
C GLY A 360 -15.73 -2.53 -9.10
N LEU A 361 -16.01 -2.48 -10.40
CA LEU A 361 -15.28 -3.24 -11.41
C LEU A 361 -13.82 -2.76 -11.53
N PHE A 362 -13.58 -1.46 -11.57
CA PHE A 362 -12.24 -0.87 -11.54
C PHE A 362 -11.41 -1.38 -10.37
N LYS A 363 -11.97 -1.31 -9.15
CA LYS A 363 -11.26 -1.73 -7.93
C LYS A 363 -10.98 -3.22 -7.92
N THR A 364 -11.92 -4.03 -8.41
CA THR A 364 -11.78 -5.50 -8.54
C THR A 364 -10.64 -5.85 -9.50
N ILE A 365 -10.64 -5.28 -10.70
CA ILE A 365 -9.58 -5.51 -11.71
C ILE A 365 -8.21 -5.05 -11.17
N TYR A 366 -8.16 -3.89 -10.52
CA TYR A 366 -6.91 -3.41 -9.94
C TYR A 366 -6.34 -4.37 -8.89
N MET A 367 -7.19 -4.89 -7.98
CA MET A 367 -6.76 -5.85 -6.95
C MET A 367 -6.29 -7.17 -7.55
N GLU A 368 -6.91 -7.63 -8.61
CA GLU A 368 -6.49 -8.79 -9.40
C GLU A 368 -5.09 -8.56 -9.99
N LEU A 369 -4.92 -7.48 -10.74
CA LEU A 369 -3.67 -7.17 -11.45
C LEU A 369 -2.49 -6.89 -10.50
N ILE A 370 -2.71 -6.15 -9.41
CA ILE A 370 -1.64 -5.90 -8.44
C ILE A 370 -1.22 -7.17 -7.70
N THR A 371 -2.15 -8.10 -7.48
CA THR A 371 -1.85 -9.42 -6.88
C THR A 371 -1.01 -10.25 -7.82
N MET A 372 -1.37 -10.31 -9.10
CA MET A 372 -0.60 -11.00 -10.14
C MET A 372 0.82 -10.40 -10.27
N CYS A 373 0.94 -9.08 -10.36
CA CYS A 373 2.25 -8.40 -10.42
C CYS A 373 3.10 -8.72 -9.20
N THR A 374 2.50 -8.66 -8.00
CA THR A 374 3.17 -8.98 -6.74
C THR A 374 3.73 -10.39 -6.75
N PHE A 375 2.95 -11.36 -7.24
CA PHE A 375 3.35 -12.75 -7.35
C PHE A 375 4.50 -12.95 -8.34
N GLN A 376 4.42 -12.37 -9.54
CA GLN A 376 5.45 -12.46 -10.56
C GLN A 376 6.77 -11.82 -10.13
N ILE A 377 6.72 -10.66 -9.51
CA ILE A 377 7.88 -10.00 -8.94
C ILE A 377 8.50 -10.88 -7.83
N ALA A 378 7.68 -11.51 -6.99
CA ALA A 378 8.16 -12.37 -5.92
C ALA A 378 8.83 -13.65 -6.41
N GLN A 379 8.33 -14.26 -7.49
CA GLN A 379 8.95 -15.44 -8.10
C GLN A 379 10.33 -15.13 -8.72
N GLY A 380 10.50 -13.94 -9.29
CA GLY A 380 11.74 -13.50 -9.92
C GLY A 380 12.83 -13.04 -8.96
N LEU A 381 12.55 -12.93 -7.66
CA LEU A 381 13.45 -12.31 -6.68
C LEU A 381 13.80 -13.26 -5.52
N SER A 382 15.03 -13.11 -5.00
CA SER A 382 15.39 -13.71 -3.72
C SER A 382 14.62 -13.05 -2.56
N ARG A 383 14.31 -13.82 -1.50
CA ARG A 383 13.47 -13.39 -0.38
C ARG A 383 13.94 -12.09 0.30
N GLU A 384 15.23 -11.87 0.37
CA GLU A 384 15.84 -10.68 1.01
C GLU A 384 15.63 -9.40 0.19
N ARG A 385 15.54 -9.51 -1.15
CA ARG A 385 15.41 -8.39 -2.09
C ARG A 385 13.94 -7.97 -2.31
N TYR A 386 13.00 -8.81 -1.93
CA TYR A 386 11.56 -8.60 -2.11
C TYR A 386 11.08 -7.27 -1.47
N ALA A 387 11.39 -7.05 -0.20
CA ALA A 387 10.98 -5.83 0.52
C ALA A 387 11.54 -4.55 -0.11
N LEU A 388 12.77 -4.61 -0.63
CA LEU A 388 13.40 -3.48 -1.32
C LEU A 388 12.64 -3.10 -2.59
N VAL A 389 12.36 -4.08 -3.46
CA VAL A 389 11.66 -3.83 -4.74
C VAL A 389 10.25 -3.31 -4.51
N PHE A 390 9.52 -3.87 -3.52
CA PHE A 390 8.18 -3.37 -3.16
C PHE A 390 8.22 -1.96 -2.57
N GLY A 391 9.23 -1.65 -1.77
CA GLY A 391 9.45 -0.30 -1.23
C GLY A 391 9.71 0.71 -2.34
N VAL A 392 10.62 0.38 -3.26
CA VAL A 392 10.95 1.23 -4.42
C VAL A 392 9.74 1.42 -5.33
N ASN A 393 9.01 0.34 -5.67
CA ASN A 393 7.80 0.44 -6.50
C ASN A 393 6.72 1.30 -5.85
N SER A 394 6.56 1.21 -4.52
CA SER A 394 5.60 2.04 -3.80
C SER A 394 6.01 3.51 -3.80
N PHE A 395 7.30 3.79 -3.60
CA PHE A 395 7.83 5.14 -3.67
C PHE A 395 7.67 5.75 -5.06
N VAL A 396 8.02 5.00 -6.12
CA VAL A 396 7.85 5.46 -7.51
C VAL A 396 6.37 5.69 -7.82
N GLY A 397 5.47 4.80 -7.41
CA GLY A 397 4.03 4.96 -7.58
C GLY A 397 3.50 6.24 -6.92
N MET A 398 3.93 6.55 -5.69
CA MET A 398 3.55 7.79 -5.00
C MET A 398 4.18 9.04 -5.61
N ALA A 399 5.41 8.95 -6.11
CA ALA A 399 6.05 10.04 -6.83
C ALA A 399 5.29 10.38 -8.13
N LEU A 400 4.91 9.35 -8.90
CA LEU A 400 4.09 9.50 -10.10
C LEU A 400 2.71 10.08 -9.75
N GLN A 401 2.08 9.63 -8.67
CA GLN A 401 0.80 10.18 -8.20
C GLN A 401 0.93 11.65 -7.84
N SER A 402 1.96 12.03 -7.09
CA SER A 402 2.20 13.42 -6.71
C SER A 402 2.44 14.31 -7.93
N LEU A 403 3.19 13.81 -8.93
CA LEU A 403 3.41 14.49 -10.20
C LEU A 403 2.11 14.65 -10.98
N LEU A 404 1.32 13.58 -11.10
CA LEU A 404 0.03 13.62 -11.78
C LEU A 404 -0.95 14.59 -11.09
N THR A 405 -0.99 14.59 -9.76
CA THR A 405 -1.76 15.58 -8.97
C THR A 405 -1.29 17.01 -9.25
N ALA A 406 0.02 17.24 -9.31
CA ALA A 406 0.57 18.56 -9.59
C ALA A 406 0.16 19.06 -10.98
N ILE A 407 0.19 18.19 -11.98
CA ILE A 407 -0.15 18.53 -13.37
C ILE A 407 -1.66 18.72 -13.54
N VAL A 408 -2.46 17.75 -13.07
CA VAL A 408 -3.90 17.68 -13.38
C VAL A 408 -4.73 18.54 -12.43
N VAL A 409 -4.36 18.61 -11.15
CA VAL A 409 -5.16 19.27 -10.11
C VAL A 409 -4.64 20.68 -9.81
N ASN A 410 -3.34 20.87 -9.66
CA ASN A 410 -2.77 22.13 -9.13
C ASN A 410 -2.34 23.13 -10.19
N THR A 411 -2.27 22.72 -11.48
CA THR A 411 -1.81 23.66 -12.53
C THR A 411 -2.85 24.77 -12.74
N LYS A 412 -2.49 26.00 -12.41
CA LYS A 412 -3.36 27.18 -12.51
C LYS A 412 -3.89 27.42 -13.93
N SER A 413 -3.15 26.99 -14.94
CA SER A 413 -3.54 27.13 -16.36
C SER A 413 -4.59 26.11 -16.80
N LEU A 414 -4.63 24.92 -16.21
CA LEU A 414 -5.53 23.84 -16.64
C LEU A 414 -6.90 23.88 -15.90
N GLN A 415 -6.92 24.21 -14.61
CA GLN A 415 -8.12 24.28 -13.74
C GLN A 415 -9.21 23.24 -14.11
N LEU A 416 -8.80 21.98 -14.32
CA LEU A 416 -9.69 20.94 -14.84
C LEU A 416 -10.84 20.68 -13.88
N THR A 417 -12.03 20.57 -14.43
CA THR A 417 -13.19 20.05 -13.71
C THR A 417 -12.93 18.60 -13.32
N ILE A 418 -13.63 18.09 -12.30
CA ILE A 418 -13.44 16.70 -11.87
C ILE A 418 -13.70 15.69 -13.00
N THR A 419 -14.69 15.97 -13.86
CA THR A 419 -14.99 15.18 -15.07
C THR A 419 -13.78 15.15 -16.01
N SER A 420 -13.21 16.32 -16.34
CA SER A 420 -12.01 16.38 -17.18
C SER A 420 -10.80 15.67 -16.54
N GLN A 421 -10.69 15.67 -15.20
CA GLN A 421 -9.66 14.91 -14.49
C GLN A 421 -9.86 13.40 -14.71
N PHE A 422 -11.09 12.89 -14.61
CA PHE A 422 -11.39 11.47 -14.85
C PHE A 422 -11.14 11.06 -16.30
N PHE A 423 -11.42 11.94 -17.27
CA PHE A 423 -11.03 11.72 -18.67
C PHE A 423 -9.51 11.56 -18.82
N VAL A 424 -8.71 12.39 -18.15
CA VAL A 424 -7.23 12.26 -18.13
C VAL A 424 -6.79 10.95 -17.49
N TYR A 425 -7.44 10.52 -16.38
CA TYR A 425 -7.11 9.26 -15.73
C TYR A 425 -7.46 8.05 -16.61
N ALA A 426 -8.59 8.08 -17.30
CA ALA A 426 -8.96 7.05 -18.28
C ALA A 426 -7.94 6.97 -19.42
N SER A 427 -7.51 8.13 -19.96
CA SER A 427 -6.48 8.22 -21.00
C SER A 427 -5.12 7.70 -20.51
N TYR A 428 -4.77 7.94 -19.25
CA TYR A 428 -3.58 7.38 -18.62
C TYR A 428 -3.60 5.85 -18.62
N PHE A 429 -4.73 5.22 -18.22
CA PHE A 429 -4.87 3.77 -18.26
C PHE A 429 -4.93 3.25 -19.70
N ALA A 430 -5.49 3.99 -20.67
CA ALA A 430 -5.47 3.63 -22.07
C ALA A 430 -4.04 3.59 -22.63
N ALA A 431 -3.22 4.59 -22.31
CA ALA A 431 -1.82 4.61 -22.71
C ALA A 431 -1.02 3.45 -22.09
N MET A 432 -1.27 3.14 -20.81
CA MET A 432 -0.72 1.94 -20.17
C MET A 432 -1.14 0.66 -20.89
N ALA A 433 -2.42 0.53 -21.22
CA ALA A 433 -2.95 -0.65 -21.91
C ALA A 433 -2.23 -0.89 -23.23
N VAL A 434 -2.05 0.16 -24.06
CA VAL A 434 -1.34 0.05 -25.34
C VAL A 434 0.09 -0.45 -25.14
N LEU A 435 0.83 0.10 -24.17
CA LEU A 435 2.19 -0.30 -23.85
C LEU A 435 2.26 -1.80 -23.48
N PHE A 436 1.37 -2.24 -22.58
CA PHE A 436 1.40 -3.63 -22.10
C PHE A 436 0.79 -4.62 -23.10
N LEU A 437 -0.15 -4.19 -23.96
CA LEU A 437 -0.63 -5.03 -25.09
C LEU A 437 0.47 -5.28 -26.12
N ILE A 438 1.21 -4.24 -26.52
CA ILE A 438 2.33 -4.38 -27.46
C ILE A 438 3.37 -5.32 -26.86
N ARG A 439 3.70 -5.15 -25.61
CA ARG A 439 4.68 -6.00 -24.92
C ARG A 439 4.18 -7.45 -24.76
N GLY A 440 2.94 -7.64 -24.35
CA GLY A 440 2.33 -8.97 -24.19
C GLY A 440 2.25 -9.75 -25.51
N VAL A 441 1.86 -9.09 -26.61
CA VAL A 441 1.88 -9.69 -27.94
C VAL A 441 3.31 -10.07 -28.36
N TYR A 442 4.29 -9.19 -28.12
CA TYR A 442 5.70 -9.48 -28.41
C TYR A 442 6.19 -10.72 -27.65
N THR A 443 5.93 -10.82 -26.35
CA THR A 443 6.34 -11.97 -25.52
C THR A 443 5.67 -13.26 -26.00
N LEU A 444 4.38 -13.18 -26.36
CA LEU A 444 3.64 -14.34 -26.87
C LEU A 444 4.17 -14.81 -28.23
N LEU A 445 4.49 -13.91 -29.14
CA LEU A 445 5.09 -14.26 -30.44
C LEU A 445 6.49 -14.87 -30.26
N GLN A 446 7.28 -14.33 -29.36
CA GLN A 446 8.62 -14.85 -29.06
C GLN A 446 8.56 -16.26 -28.47
N SER A 447 7.62 -16.56 -27.55
CA SER A 447 7.44 -17.89 -26.99
C SER A 447 7.01 -18.90 -28.06
N ARG A 448 6.11 -18.51 -28.95
CA ARG A 448 5.68 -19.37 -30.08
C ARG A 448 6.80 -19.62 -31.09
N LEU A 449 7.63 -18.64 -31.38
CA LEU A 449 8.79 -18.82 -32.26
C LEU A 449 9.81 -19.82 -31.65
N VAL A 450 10.02 -19.78 -30.35
CA VAL A 450 10.90 -20.73 -29.67
C VAL A 450 10.33 -22.15 -29.70
N GLU A 451 9.03 -22.34 -29.55
CA GLU A 451 8.35 -23.63 -29.67
C GLU A 451 8.42 -24.21 -31.10
N LEU A 452 8.51 -23.37 -32.14
CA LEU A 452 8.57 -23.78 -33.53
C LEU A 452 9.98 -24.15 -34.01
N ILE A 453 11.04 -23.86 -33.24
CA ILE A 453 12.40 -24.24 -33.55
C ILE A 453 12.58 -25.70 -33.16
N PRO A 454 12.81 -26.67 -34.11
CA PRO A 454 12.99 -28.08 -33.79
C PRO A 454 14.20 -28.29 -32.86
N ALA A 455 14.06 -29.17 -31.88
CA ALA A 455 15.12 -29.49 -30.91
C ALA A 455 16.43 -29.94 -31.57
N GLU A 456 16.37 -30.49 -32.79
CA GLU A 456 17.52 -30.90 -33.58
C GLU A 456 18.45 -29.75 -33.97
N SER A 457 17.90 -28.54 -34.30
CA SER A 457 18.71 -27.38 -34.67
C SER A 457 19.47 -26.73 -33.48
N LEU A 458 19.04 -27.00 -32.26
CA LEU A 458 19.74 -26.57 -31.03
C LEU A 458 20.87 -27.53 -30.64
N SER A 459 20.82 -28.82 -31.04
CA SER A 459 21.88 -29.78 -30.82
C SER A 459 23.06 -29.57 -31.80
N GLU A 460 22.78 -29.22 -33.05
CA GLU A 460 23.81 -28.89 -34.04
C GLU A 460 24.63 -27.62 -33.68
N ARG A 461 24.01 -26.58 -33.16
CA ARG A 461 24.75 -25.37 -32.70
C ARG A 461 25.60 -25.61 -31.46
N ARG A 462 25.32 -26.64 -30.66
CA ARG A 462 26.13 -27.01 -29.48
C ARG A 462 27.37 -27.83 -29.84
N THR A 463 27.36 -28.50 -30.99
CA THR A 463 28.52 -29.26 -31.51
C THR A 463 29.51 -28.40 -32.25
N ASP A 464 29.11 -27.21 -32.76
CA ASP A 464 29.98 -26.26 -33.47
C ASP A 464 30.75 -25.27 -32.60
N LEU A 465 30.60 -25.35 -31.26
CA LEU A 465 31.46 -24.59 -30.35
C LEU A 465 32.81 -25.30 -30.22
N PRO A 466 33.95 -24.67 -30.59
CA PRO A 466 35.25 -25.30 -30.48
C PRO A 466 35.53 -25.69 -29.04
N GLN A 467 35.78 -26.96 -28.80
CA GLN A 467 36.27 -27.48 -27.52
C GLN A 467 37.58 -26.77 -27.19
N VAL A 468 37.52 -25.83 -26.24
CA VAL A 468 38.74 -25.27 -25.63
C VAL A 468 39.34 -26.40 -24.80
N SER A 469 40.40 -27.02 -25.32
CA SER A 469 41.21 -28.00 -24.59
C SER A 469 41.76 -27.36 -23.31
N PRO A 470 41.70 -28.05 -22.16
CA PRO A 470 42.38 -27.55 -20.97
C PRO A 470 43.89 -27.67 -21.21
N LEU A 471 44.56 -26.53 -21.28
CA LEU A 471 46.02 -26.49 -21.21
C LEU A 471 46.46 -26.93 -19.82
N ALA A 472 47.37 -27.84 -19.81
CA ALA A 472 48.04 -28.47 -18.70
C ALA A 472 48.76 -27.46 -17.76
#